data_2649549c40ff31e1aeaf7e16e7fa37fd
#
_entry.id   2649549c40ff31e1aeaf7e16e7fa37fd
#
_cell.length_a   1.000
_cell.length_b   1.000
_cell.length_c   1.000
_cell.angle_alpha   90.00
_cell.angle_beta   90.00
_cell.angle_gamma   90.00
#
_symmetry.space_group_name_H-M   'P 1'
#
loop_
_entity.id
_entity.type
_entity.pdbx_description
1 polymer ?
#
loop_
_entity_poly.entity_id
_entity_poly.type
_entity_poly.pdbx_seq_one_letter_code
_entity_poly.pdbx_strand_id
1 'polypeptide(L)'
;MSIEIKDLVKIYGEQKAVDGISFKVGQGEIVGFLGPNGAGKSTTMKIITGYLGQDEGEVTVCGIPVKQRPLETRKKIGYLPEANPLYPDMYVREYLDFIADVHAVPEKRQKIESVIATVGLTPESKKKLGQLSKGYKQRVGLAAALLHDPEVLILDEPTSGLDPNQIIEIRDTIKKLGQNKTVLFSSHILQEVEALCDRVVIINKGKLIADSPLGQLRLDNRTNAIRVAFKEELEASRLQELKGVTSVRKLAGREWELQAGEESDVKKQLLELALQNNWNIVSLQSENQSLEEIFRHLTT
;
A
#
# COMPACT_ATOMS: atom_id res chain seq x y z
N MET A 1 -7.19 14.52 -13.10
CA MET A 1 -6.90 13.11 -12.80
C MET A 1 -5.53 12.77 -13.33
N SER A 2 -4.67 12.14 -12.50
CA SER A 2 -3.34 11.73 -12.92
C SER A 2 -3.32 10.34 -13.54
N ILE A 3 -4.12 9.40 -13.01
CA ILE A 3 -4.31 8.07 -13.60
C ILE A 3 -5.82 7.78 -13.65
N GLU A 4 -6.30 7.25 -14.77
CA GLU A 4 -7.66 6.76 -14.91
C GLU A 4 -7.65 5.41 -15.63
N ILE A 5 -8.29 4.43 -15.04
CA ILE A 5 -8.44 3.06 -15.56
C ILE A 5 -9.92 2.77 -15.68
N LYS A 6 -10.35 2.25 -16.83
CA LYS A 6 -11.74 1.86 -17.11
C LYS A 6 -11.77 0.47 -17.70
N ASP A 7 -12.49 -0.43 -17.04
CA ASP A 7 -12.81 -1.80 -17.47
C ASP A 7 -11.58 -2.57 -18.01
N LEU A 8 -10.44 -2.39 -17.31
CA LEU A 8 -9.17 -2.95 -17.73
C LEU A 8 -9.17 -4.46 -17.64
N VAL A 9 -8.85 -5.12 -18.75
CA VAL A 9 -8.68 -6.58 -18.82
C VAL A 9 -7.31 -6.93 -19.37
N LYS A 10 -6.68 -7.94 -18.74
CA LYS A 10 -5.45 -8.58 -19.23
C LYS A 10 -5.52 -10.09 -19.08
N ILE A 11 -5.30 -10.80 -20.18
CA ILE A 11 -5.41 -12.25 -20.27
C ILE A 11 -4.05 -12.85 -20.63
N TYR A 12 -3.67 -13.94 -19.96
CA TYR A 12 -2.54 -14.79 -20.28
C TYR A 12 -3.03 -16.22 -20.45
N GLY A 13 -3.06 -16.71 -21.70
CA GLY A 13 -3.67 -18.00 -22.00
C GLY A 13 -5.14 -18.01 -21.59
N GLU A 14 -5.52 -18.86 -20.65
CA GLU A 14 -6.89 -18.95 -20.11
C GLU A 14 -7.09 -18.08 -18.85
N GLN A 15 -6.00 -17.56 -18.25
CA GLN A 15 -6.07 -16.82 -17.00
C GLN A 15 -6.26 -15.33 -17.22
N LYS A 16 -7.32 -14.77 -16.65
CA LYS A 16 -7.47 -13.32 -16.52
C LYS A 16 -6.63 -12.80 -15.34
N ALA A 17 -5.47 -12.24 -15.64
CA ALA A 17 -4.61 -11.63 -14.64
C ALA A 17 -5.17 -10.31 -14.11
N VAL A 18 -5.96 -9.61 -14.94
CA VAL A 18 -6.78 -8.44 -14.59
C VAL A 18 -8.12 -8.62 -15.26
N ASP A 19 -9.23 -8.45 -14.53
CA ASP A 19 -10.58 -8.77 -14.95
C ASP A 19 -11.53 -7.59 -14.68
N GLY A 20 -11.59 -6.64 -15.61
CA GLY A 20 -12.55 -5.54 -15.62
C GLY A 20 -12.38 -4.53 -14.49
N ILE A 21 -11.14 -4.18 -14.07
CA ILE A 21 -10.94 -3.22 -13.00
C ILE A 21 -11.08 -1.78 -13.49
N SER A 22 -11.70 -0.94 -12.64
CA SER A 22 -11.87 0.50 -12.89
C SER A 22 -11.57 1.28 -11.60
N PHE A 23 -10.60 2.20 -11.66
CA PHE A 23 -10.29 3.13 -10.57
C PHE A 23 -9.57 4.38 -11.09
N LYS A 24 -9.45 5.39 -10.25
CA LYS A 24 -8.81 6.66 -10.60
C LYS A 24 -7.84 7.07 -9.49
N VAL A 25 -6.77 7.77 -9.86
CA VAL A 25 -5.86 8.41 -8.90
C VAL A 25 -5.86 9.92 -9.16
N GLY A 26 -6.14 10.68 -8.12
CA GLY A 26 -6.14 12.15 -8.15
C GLY A 26 -4.74 12.74 -8.31
N GLN A 27 -4.68 14.04 -8.58
CA GLN A 27 -3.41 14.76 -8.61
C GLN A 27 -2.89 14.97 -7.18
N GLY A 28 -1.63 14.67 -6.94
CA GLY A 28 -1.00 14.81 -5.62
C GLY A 28 -1.47 13.77 -4.58
N GLU A 29 -2.16 12.72 -5.01
CA GLU A 29 -2.62 11.64 -4.15
C GLU A 29 -1.56 10.55 -4.03
N ILE A 30 -1.39 9.99 -2.83
CA ILE A 30 -0.62 8.77 -2.60
C ILE A 30 -1.60 7.64 -2.39
N VAL A 31 -1.67 6.72 -3.36
CA VAL A 31 -2.59 5.57 -3.34
C VAL A 31 -1.81 4.27 -3.19
N GLY A 32 -2.19 3.46 -2.22
CA GLY A 32 -1.71 2.09 -2.06
C GLY A 32 -2.50 1.14 -2.95
N PHE A 33 -1.83 0.34 -3.76
CA PHE A 33 -2.42 -0.74 -4.55
C PHE A 33 -2.09 -2.06 -3.89
N LEU A 34 -3.02 -2.54 -3.04
CA LEU A 34 -2.82 -3.65 -2.13
C LEU A 34 -3.41 -4.94 -2.68
N GLY A 35 -2.74 -6.06 -2.47
CA GLY A 35 -3.24 -7.38 -2.84
C GLY A 35 -2.21 -8.48 -2.63
N PRO A 36 -2.63 -9.75 -2.54
CA PRO A 36 -1.71 -10.88 -2.43
C PRO A 36 -0.83 -11.03 -3.69
N ASN A 37 0.19 -11.87 -3.59
CA ASN A 37 1.00 -12.20 -4.76
C ASN A 37 0.13 -12.89 -5.83
N GLY A 38 0.34 -12.50 -7.10
CA GLY A 38 -0.48 -12.97 -8.21
C GLY A 38 -1.86 -12.30 -8.36
N ALA A 39 -2.21 -11.33 -7.52
CA ALA A 39 -3.50 -10.63 -7.60
C ALA A 39 -3.69 -9.75 -8.85
N GLY A 40 -2.63 -9.45 -9.61
CA GLY A 40 -2.67 -8.59 -10.80
C GLY A 40 -2.01 -7.22 -10.64
N LYS A 41 -1.39 -6.91 -9.48
CA LYS A 41 -0.77 -5.61 -9.18
C LYS A 41 0.28 -5.19 -10.21
N SER A 42 1.35 -5.97 -10.34
CA SER A 42 2.46 -5.65 -11.28
C SER A 42 2.01 -5.66 -12.74
N THR A 43 1.03 -6.51 -13.09
CA THR A 43 0.42 -6.51 -14.43
C THR A 43 -0.27 -5.18 -14.70
N THR A 44 -1.08 -4.70 -13.77
CA THR A 44 -1.77 -3.40 -13.87
C THR A 44 -0.76 -2.26 -13.99
N MET A 45 0.27 -2.23 -13.15
CA MET A 45 1.31 -1.20 -13.19
C MET A 45 2.09 -1.20 -14.51
N LYS A 46 2.43 -2.37 -15.05
CA LYS A 46 3.08 -2.50 -16.36
C LYS A 46 2.20 -1.99 -17.51
N ILE A 47 0.87 -2.12 -17.39
CA ILE A 47 -0.06 -1.55 -18.38
C ILE A 47 -0.13 -0.03 -18.25
N ILE A 48 -0.22 0.52 -17.05
CA ILE A 48 -0.24 1.97 -16.82
C ILE A 48 1.04 2.62 -17.36
N THR A 49 2.19 1.96 -17.22
CA THR A 49 3.48 2.46 -17.74
C THR A 49 3.67 2.25 -19.24
N GLY A 50 2.71 1.59 -19.91
CA GLY A 50 2.82 1.25 -21.33
C GLY A 50 3.91 0.23 -21.63
N TYR A 51 4.40 -0.50 -20.63
CA TYR A 51 5.32 -1.63 -20.82
C TYR A 51 4.58 -2.86 -21.36
N LEU A 52 3.33 -3.03 -20.97
CA LEU A 52 2.46 -4.12 -21.38
C LEU A 52 1.17 -3.55 -21.99
N GLY A 53 0.70 -4.13 -23.10
CA GLY A 53 -0.60 -3.78 -23.68
C GLY A 53 -1.75 -4.49 -22.97
N GLN A 54 -2.85 -3.76 -22.74
CA GLN A 54 -4.13 -4.34 -22.31
C GLN A 54 -4.84 -5.06 -23.44
N ASP A 55 -5.68 -6.02 -23.09
CA ASP A 55 -6.55 -6.70 -24.06
C ASP A 55 -7.85 -5.93 -24.24
N GLU A 56 -8.50 -5.48 -23.13
CA GLU A 56 -9.71 -4.65 -23.15
C GLU A 56 -9.57 -3.48 -22.17
N GLY A 57 -10.49 -2.51 -22.29
CA GLY A 57 -10.54 -1.33 -21.44
C GLY A 57 -9.61 -0.20 -21.86
N GLU A 58 -9.60 0.85 -21.05
CA GLU A 58 -8.85 2.08 -21.32
C GLU A 58 -7.99 2.47 -20.13
N VAL A 59 -6.79 2.96 -20.41
CA VAL A 59 -5.88 3.56 -19.42
C VAL A 59 -5.38 4.91 -19.92
N THR A 60 -5.54 5.94 -19.08
CA THR A 60 -5.01 7.27 -19.35
C THR A 60 -4.11 7.73 -18.20
N VAL A 61 -3.05 8.45 -18.54
CA VAL A 61 -2.15 9.10 -17.57
C VAL A 61 -2.03 10.57 -17.94
N CYS A 62 -2.34 11.45 -17.00
CA CYS A 62 -2.40 12.90 -17.21
C CYS A 62 -3.29 13.28 -18.43
N GLY A 63 -4.41 12.53 -18.62
CA GLY A 63 -5.33 12.70 -19.75
C GLY A 63 -4.81 12.15 -21.07
N ILE A 64 -3.64 11.51 -21.12
CA ILE A 64 -3.04 10.95 -22.35
C ILE A 64 -3.33 9.44 -22.40
N PRO A 65 -3.98 8.92 -23.47
CA PRO A 65 -4.24 7.49 -23.62
C PRO A 65 -2.93 6.69 -23.78
N VAL A 66 -2.67 5.76 -22.87
CA VAL A 66 -1.41 4.99 -22.82
C VAL A 66 -1.19 4.17 -24.09
N LYS A 67 -2.23 3.47 -24.57
CA LYS A 67 -2.15 2.60 -25.75
C LYS A 67 -1.85 3.37 -27.03
N GLN A 68 -2.38 4.59 -27.15
CA GLN A 68 -2.27 5.40 -28.38
C GLN A 68 -1.00 6.24 -28.40
N ARG A 69 -0.55 6.75 -27.24
CA ARG A 69 0.56 7.69 -27.10
C ARG A 69 1.55 7.25 -26.02
N PRO A 70 2.13 6.04 -26.10
CA PRO A 70 2.93 5.46 -25.01
C PRO A 70 4.21 6.24 -24.70
N LEU A 71 4.85 6.86 -25.68
CA LEU A 71 6.06 7.65 -25.47
C LEU A 71 5.78 8.97 -24.73
N GLU A 72 4.62 9.57 -24.98
CA GLU A 72 4.23 10.79 -24.27
C GLU A 72 3.82 10.48 -22.81
N THR A 73 3.10 9.38 -22.59
CA THR A 73 2.76 8.97 -21.23
C THR A 73 4.00 8.60 -20.41
N ARG A 74 4.99 7.91 -21.00
CA ARG A 74 6.26 7.58 -20.32
C ARG A 74 7.03 8.81 -19.86
N LYS A 75 6.95 9.94 -20.57
CA LYS A 75 7.56 11.20 -20.13
C LYS A 75 6.90 11.76 -18.86
N LYS A 76 5.65 11.38 -18.56
CA LYS A 76 4.91 11.80 -17.37
C LYS A 76 5.06 10.84 -16.19
N ILE A 77 5.64 9.65 -16.40
CA ILE A 77 5.71 8.57 -15.44
C ILE A 77 7.15 8.29 -15.05
N GLY A 78 7.44 8.28 -13.75
CA GLY A 78 8.61 7.63 -13.18
C GLY A 78 8.21 6.23 -12.71
N TYR A 79 8.89 5.20 -13.18
CA TYR A 79 8.58 3.82 -12.84
C TYR A 79 9.74 3.13 -12.12
N LEU A 80 9.45 2.58 -10.96
CA LEU A 80 10.34 1.67 -10.23
C LEU A 80 9.72 0.27 -10.25
N PRO A 81 10.25 -0.68 -11.04
CA PRO A 81 9.79 -2.06 -11.04
C PRO A 81 10.29 -2.82 -9.80
N GLU A 82 9.57 -3.87 -9.39
CA GLU A 82 9.95 -4.77 -8.29
C GLU A 82 11.37 -5.35 -8.50
N ALA A 83 11.61 -5.94 -9.67
CA ALA A 83 12.95 -6.36 -10.08
C ALA A 83 13.64 -5.21 -10.80
N ASN A 84 14.39 -4.40 -10.07
CA ASN A 84 15.11 -3.26 -10.61
C ASN A 84 16.31 -3.70 -11.48
N PRO A 85 16.22 -3.66 -12.83
CA PRO A 85 17.25 -4.18 -13.72
C PRO A 85 18.37 -3.15 -13.90
N LEU A 86 19.35 -3.18 -13.00
CA LEU A 86 20.51 -2.31 -13.06
C LEU A 86 21.68 -2.99 -13.80
N TYR A 87 22.60 -2.20 -14.34
CA TYR A 87 23.85 -2.65 -14.96
C TYR A 87 24.97 -2.75 -13.90
N PRO A 88 25.32 -3.94 -13.39
CA PRO A 88 26.19 -4.10 -12.21
C PRO A 88 27.57 -3.46 -12.35
N ASP A 89 28.10 -3.38 -13.57
CA ASP A 89 29.44 -2.86 -13.86
C ASP A 89 29.51 -1.33 -13.97
N MET A 90 28.36 -0.67 -14.14
CA MET A 90 28.30 0.79 -14.19
C MET A 90 28.42 1.40 -12.78
N TYR A 91 29.02 2.60 -12.72
CA TYR A 91 28.95 3.42 -11.50
C TYR A 91 27.58 4.06 -11.35
N VAL A 92 27.17 4.40 -10.11
CA VAL A 92 25.88 5.03 -9.83
C VAL A 92 25.66 6.28 -10.71
N ARG A 93 26.65 7.18 -10.77
CA ARG A 93 26.53 8.40 -11.57
C ARG A 93 26.52 8.14 -13.08
N GLU A 94 27.29 7.18 -13.54
CA GLU A 94 27.31 6.76 -14.93
C GLU A 94 25.95 6.22 -15.39
N TYR A 95 25.34 5.37 -14.57
CA TYR A 95 24.00 4.86 -14.83
C TYR A 95 22.94 5.98 -14.85
N LEU A 96 22.99 6.90 -13.89
CA LEU A 96 22.07 8.03 -13.87
C LEU A 96 22.30 8.99 -15.02
N ASP A 97 23.55 9.19 -15.46
CA ASP A 97 23.89 9.98 -16.64
C ASP A 97 23.32 9.34 -17.93
N PHE A 98 23.46 8.03 -18.07
CA PHE A 98 22.86 7.26 -19.15
C PHE A 98 21.33 7.42 -19.20
N ILE A 99 20.65 7.27 -18.05
CA ILE A 99 19.19 7.44 -17.99
C ILE A 99 18.78 8.89 -18.28
N ALA A 100 19.55 9.87 -17.81
CA ALA A 100 19.31 11.28 -18.12
C ALA A 100 19.41 11.57 -19.63
N ASP A 101 20.35 10.96 -20.34
CA ASP A 101 20.46 11.06 -21.79
C ASP A 101 19.27 10.42 -22.52
N VAL A 102 18.83 9.24 -22.09
CA VAL A 102 17.64 8.57 -22.65
C VAL A 102 16.38 9.45 -22.55
N HIS A 103 16.24 10.20 -21.46
CA HIS A 103 15.12 11.11 -21.23
C HIS A 103 15.37 12.53 -21.74
N ALA A 104 16.53 12.81 -22.33
CA ALA A 104 16.97 14.15 -22.77
C ALA A 104 16.80 15.22 -21.65
N VAL A 105 17.23 14.86 -20.42
CA VAL A 105 17.09 15.73 -19.24
C VAL A 105 17.96 16.95 -19.37
N PRO A 106 17.39 18.18 -19.31
CA PRO A 106 18.17 19.40 -19.30
C PRO A 106 18.98 19.52 -18.01
N GLU A 107 20.14 20.19 -18.07
CA GLU A 107 21.01 20.42 -16.90
C GLU A 107 21.31 19.12 -16.11
N LYS A 108 21.50 18.01 -16.86
CA LYS A 108 21.54 16.66 -16.30
C LYS A 108 22.48 16.50 -15.09
N ARG A 109 23.65 17.20 -15.08
CA ARG A 109 24.60 17.11 -13.95
C ARG A 109 23.99 17.61 -12.65
N GLN A 110 23.33 18.76 -12.68
CA GLN A 110 22.66 19.33 -11.51
C GLN A 110 21.50 18.45 -11.06
N LYS A 111 20.73 17.93 -12.02
CA LYS A 111 19.59 17.05 -11.73
C LYS A 111 20.03 15.71 -11.12
N ILE A 112 21.13 15.13 -11.62
CA ILE A 112 21.71 13.90 -11.05
C ILE A 112 22.11 14.10 -9.58
N GLU A 113 22.86 15.17 -9.27
CA GLU A 113 23.24 15.46 -7.87
C GLU A 113 22.01 15.69 -6.98
N SER A 114 21.00 16.40 -7.51
CA SER A 114 19.74 16.63 -6.79
C SER A 114 19.01 15.33 -6.47
N VAL A 115 18.84 14.41 -7.43
CA VAL A 115 18.15 13.15 -7.16
C VAL A 115 18.96 12.22 -6.27
N ILE A 116 20.29 12.19 -6.39
CA ILE A 116 21.20 11.47 -5.50
C ILE A 116 20.98 11.92 -4.04
N ALA A 117 20.94 13.22 -3.81
CA ALA A 117 20.68 13.78 -2.49
C ALA A 117 19.27 13.45 -1.99
N THR A 118 18.25 13.59 -2.85
CA THR A 118 16.83 13.35 -2.53
C THR A 118 16.58 11.93 -2.04
N VAL A 119 17.20 10.93 -2.68
CA VAL A 119 16.99 9.52 -2.32
C VAL A 119 18.04 8.98 -1.33
N GLY A 120 18.94 9.83 -0.81
CA GLY A 120 19.96 9.43 0.16
C GLY A 120 21.07 8.54 -0.41
N LEU A 121 21.46 8.72 -1.68
CA LEU A 121 22.52 7.96 -2.34
C LEU A 121 23.92 8.58 -2.19
N THR A 122 24.04 9.76 -1.60
CA THR A 122 25.31 10.50 -1.50
C THR A 122 26.50 9.67 -1.02
N PRO A 123 26.37 8.83 0.05
CA PRO A 123 27.49 8.02 0.55
C PRO A 123 27.98 6.97 -0.45
N GLU A 124 27.09 6.44 -1.27
CA GLU A 124 27.34 5.32 -2.17
C GLU A 124 27.50 5.74 -3.65
N SER A 125 27.38 7.03 -3.95
CA SER A 125 27.27 7.57 -5.31
C SER A 125 28.51 7.35 -6.20
N LYS A 126 29.66 6.98 -5.60
CA LYS A 126 30.92 6.71 -6.31
C LYS A 126 31.18 5.22 -6.53
N LYS A 127 30.31 4.33 -6.03
CA LYS A 127 30.47 2.88 -6.16
C LYS A 127 29.84 2.35 -7.45
N LYS A 128 30.28 1.15 -7.86
CA LYS A 128 29.59 0.37 -8.89
C LYS A 128 28.28 -0.17 -8.37
N LEU A 129 27.28 -0.30 -9.24
CA LEU A 129 25.94 -0.81 -8.89
C LEU A 129 25.98 -2.23 -8.33
N GLY A 130 26.91 -3.07 -8.83
CA GLY A 130 27.09 -4.43 -8.31
C GLY A 130 27.51 -4.50 -6.84
N GLN A 131 28.18 -3.45 -6.33
CA GLN A 131 28.69 -3.38 -4.96
C GLN A 131 27.67 -2.89 -3.95
N LEU A 132 26.50 -2.43 -4.42
CA LEU A 132 25.45 -1.86 -3.57
C LEU A 132 24.60 -2.94 -2.90
N SER A 133 24.16 -2.68 -1.67
CA SER A 133 23.11 -3.45 -1.03
C SER A 133 21.79 -3.36 -1.82
N LYS A 134 20.84 -4.26 -1.55
CA LYS A 134 19.51 -4.23 -2.19
C LYS A 134 18.81 -2.89 -1.98
N GLY A 135 18.87 -2.31 -0.78
CA GLY A 135 18.27 -1.02 -0.46
C GLY A 135 18.88 0.13 -1.25
N TYR A 136 20.21 0.15 -1.40
CA TYR A 136 20.84 1.17 -2.24
C TYR A 136 20.54 0.97 -3.73
N LYS A 137 20.41 -0.25 -4.23
CA LYS A 137 19.93 -0.53 -5.58
C LYS A 137 18.51 -0.01 -5.81
N GLN A 138 17.63 -0.16 -4.83
CA GLN A 138 16.28 0.37 -4.86
C GLN A 138 16.26 1.90 -4.93
N ARG A 139 17.14 2.57 -4.15
CA ARG A 139 17.33 4.02 -4.21
C ARG A 139 17.85 4.48 -5.58
N VAL A 140 18.74 3.72 -6.20
CA VAL A 140 19.20 4.02 -7.58
C VAL A 140 18.04 3.95 -8.57
N GLY A 141 17.20 2.93 -8.49
CA GLY A 141 16.00 2.82 -9.33
C GLY A 141 15.03 3.99 -9.10
N LEU A 142 14.82 4.38 -7.84
CA LEU A 142 13.99 5.54 -7.50
C LEU A 142 14.61 6.85 -8.03
N ALA A 143 15.93 7.02 -7.92
CA ALA A 143 16.63 8.16 -8.49
C ALA A 143 16.44 8.23 -10.03
N ALA A 144 16.61 7.09 -10.72
CA ALA A 144 16.38 6.98 -12.15
C ALA A 144 14.94 7.36 -12.53
N ALA A 145 13.94 6.88 -11.77
CA ALA A 145 12.54 7.22 -11.99
C ALA A 145 12.23 8.72 -11.79
N LEU A 146 13.06 9.45 -11.04
CA LEU A 146 12.87 10.88 -10.72
C LEU A 146 13.59 11.83 -11.67
N LEU A 147 14.58 11.36 -12.45
CA LEU A 147 15.50 12.20 -13.21
C LEU A 147 14.82 13.18 -14.17
N HIS A 148 13.78 12.72 -14.87
CA HIS A 148 13.04 13.51 -15.86
C HIS A 148 11.86 14.30 -15.27
N ASP A 149 11.81 14.39 -13.94
CA ASP A 149 10.79 15.13 -13.17
C ASP A 149 9.34 14.75 -13.51
N PRO A 150 8.96 13.48 -13.37
CA PRO A 150 7.63 13.02 -13.73
C PRO A 150 6.54 13.61 -12.84
N GLU A 151 5.31 13.69 -13.37
CA GLU A 151 4.12 14.09 -12.61
C GLU A 151 3.56 12.91 -11.78
N VAL A 152 3.80 11.68 -12.25
CA VAL A 152 3.28 10.44 -11.65
C VAL A 152 4.43 9.50 -11.34
N LEU A 153 4.45 8.95 -10.14
CA LEU A 153 5.37 7.89 -9.73
C LEU A 153 4.59 6.58 -9.58
N ILE A 154 5.07 5.55 -10.25
CA ILE A 154 4.55 4.18 -10.13
C ILE A 154 5.66 3.33 -9.53
N LEU A 155 5.41 2.79 -8.33
CA LEU A 155 6.39 2.07 -7.54
C LEU A 155 5.88 0.66 -7.26
N ASP A 156 6.50 -0.34 -7.89
CA ASP A 156 6.09 -1.74 -7.74
C ASP A 156 6.92 -2.39 -6.63
N GLU A 157 6.28 -2.67 -5.49
CA GLU A 157 6.89 -3.26 -4.27
C GLU A 157 8.20 -2.56 -3.84
N PRO A 158 8.21 -1.22 -3.63
CA PRO A 158 9.44 -0.44 -3.46
C PRO A 158 10.26 -0.80 -2.22
N THR A 159 9.66 -1.48 -1.26
CA THR A 159 10.25 -1.89 0.02
C THR A 159 10.59 -3.38 0.08
N SER A 160 10.30 -4.14 -0.98
CA SER A 160 10.48 -5.60 -1.01
C SER A 160 11.91 -6.05 -0.70
N GLY A 161 12.05 -6.84 0.37
CA GLY A 161 13.33 -7.44 0.81
C GLY A 161 14.35 -6.43 1.33
N LEU A 162 13.89 -5.31 1.86
CA LEU A 162 14.68 -4.35 2.61
C LEU A 162 14.62 -4.67 4.11
N ASP A 163 15.64 -4.23 4.85
CA ASP A 163 15.60 -4.28 6.31
C ASP A 163 14.68 -3.18 6.89
N PRO A 164 14.23 -3.30 8.16
CA PRO A 164 13.29 -2.36 8.76
C PRO A 164 13.71 -0.89 8.70
N ASN A 165 14.99 -0.59 8.87
CA ASN A 165 15.49 0.79 8.83
C ASN A 165 15.43 1.36 7.40
N GLN A 166 15.81 0.55 6.40
CA GLN A 166 15.72 0.94 4.99
C GLN A 166 14.29 1.14 4.54
N ILE A 167 13.34 0.34 5.05
CA ILE A 167 11.90 0.53 4.78
C ILE A 167 11.44 1.90 5.26
N ILE A 168 11.80 2.30 6.49
CA ILE A 168 11.44 3.62 7.04
C ILE A 168 12.00 4.74 6.15
N GLU A 169 13.27 4.67 5.77
CA GLU A 169 13.92 5.69 4.96
C GLU A 169 13.31 5.82 3.54
N ILE A 170 12.95 4.70 2.91
CA ILE A 170 12.26 4.71 1.61
C ILE A 170 10.85 5.28 1.75
N ARG A 171 10.10 4.93 2.81
CA ARG A 171 8.77 5.49 3.10
C ARG A 171 8.84 7.01 3.26
N ASP A 172 9.78 7.51 4.05
CA ASP A 172 9.96 8.94 4.25
C ASP A 172 10.27 9.66 2.93
N THR A 173 11.06 9.03 2.08
CA THR A 173 11.37 9.55 0.75
C THR A 173 10.11 9.59 -0.12
N ILE A 174 9.33 8.51 -0.18
CA ILE A 174 8.07 8.45 -0.94
C ILE A 174 7.07 9.50 -0.43
N LYS A 175 6.94 9.66 0.89
CA LYS A 175 6.05 10.64 1.51
C LYS A 175 6.42 12.09 1.14
N LYS A 176 7.72 12.40 1.13
CA LYS A 176 8.22 13.72 0.66
C LYS A 176 7.91 13.96 -0.82
N LEU A 177 8.12 12.95 -1.66
CA LEU A 177 7.84 13.03 -3.09
C LEU A 177 6.33 13.20 -3.36
N GLY A 178 5.48 12.56 -2.58
CA GLY A 178 4.02 12.65 -2.69
C GLY A 178 3.45 14.04 -2.40
N GLN A 179 4.21 14.94 -1.75
CA GLN A 179 3.77 16.32 -1.55
C GLN A 179 3.60 17.12 -2.87
N ASN A 180 4.36 16.73 -3.91
CA ASN A 180 4.37 17.44 -5.18
C ASN A 180 4.07 16.53 -6.39
N LYS A 181 3.93 15.23 -6.17
CA LYS A 181 3.72 14.23 -7.23
C LYS A 181 2.59 13.30 -6.85
N THR A 182 1.92 12.76 -7.86
CA THR A 182 0.97 11.65 -7.67
C THR A 182 1.76 10.35 -7.53
N VAL A 183 1.43 9.53 -6.55
CA VAL A 183 2.11 8.26 -6.30
C VAL A 183 1.11 7.11 -6.29
N LEU A 184 1.34 6.10 -7.12
CA LEU A 184 0.69 4.80 -7.04
C LEU A 184 1.76 3.77 -6.68
N PHE A 185 1.68 3.15 -5.51
CA PHE A 185 2.62 2.10 -5.16
C PHE A 185 1.92 0.80 -4.81
N SER A 186 2.50 -0.32 -5.23
CA SER A 186 2.01 -1.63 -4.84
C SER A 186 2.66 -2.11 -3.56
N SER A 187 1.90 -2.83 -2.76
CA SER A 187 2.40 -3.63 -1.66
C SER A 187 1.49 -4.83 -1.41
N HIS A 188 2.05 -5.88 -0.81
CA HIS A 188 1.29 -6.97 -0.20
C HIS A 188 1.26 -6.83 1.34
N ILE A 189 1.90 -5.79 1.88
CA ILE A 189 2.03 -5.51 3.32
C ILE A 189 1.16 -4.28 3.65
N LEU A 190 0.10 -4.51 4.40
CA LEU A 190 -0.86 -3.46 4.75
C LEU A 190 -0.23 -2.34 5.59
N GLN A 191 0.67 -2.67 6.52
CA GLN A 191 1.36 -1.70 7.38
C GLN A 191 2.15 -0.64 6.58
N GLU A 192 2.62 -1.00 5.38
CA GLU A 192 3.27 -0.03 4.48
C GLU A 192 2.26 0.96 3.90
N VAL A 193 1.09 0.44 3.51
CA VAL A 193 0.00 1.26 2.98
C VAL A 193 -0.53 2.21 4.04
N GLU A 194 -0.74 1.73 5.27
CA GLU A 194 -1.17 2.55 6.42
C GLU A 194 -0.20 3.69 6.75
N ALA A 195 1.10 3.44 6.58
CA ALA A 195 2.13 4.44 6.90
C ALA A 195 2.28 5.54 5.85
N LEU A 196 1.87 5.27 4.60
CA LEU A 196 2.15 6.14 3.45
C LEU A 196 0.92 6.82 2.86
N CYS A 197 -0.25 6.19 2.86
CA CYS A 197 -1.40 6.66 2.13
C CYS A 197 -2.64 6.83 2.98
N ASP A 198 -3.51 7.72 2.51
CA ASP A 198 -4.83 7.93 3.07
C ASP A 198 -5.90 7.09 2.37
N ARG A 199 -5.58 6.52 1.19
CA ARG A 199 -6.48 5.72 0.36
C ARG A 199 -5.81 4.47 -0.17
N VAL A 200 -6.58 3.39 -0.25
CA VAL A 200 -6.15 2.09 -0.76
C VAL A 200 -7.11 1.56 -1.82
N VAL A 201 -6.55 0.96 -2.85
CA VAL A 201 -7.24 0.15 -3.85
C VAL A 201 -6.82 -1.30 -3.61
N ILE A 202 -7.77 -2.17 -3.28
CA ILE A 202 -7.51 -3.60 -3.00
C ILE A 202 -7.91 -4.44 -4.20
N ILE A 203 -6.95 -5.25 -4.67
CA ILE A 203 -7.16 -6.19 -5.77
C ILE A 203 -6.93 -7.63 -5.31
N ASN A 204 -7.78 -8.56 -5.74
CA ASN A 204 -7.61 -9.99 -5.54
C ASN A 204 -8.08 -10.77 -6.76
N LYS A 205 -7.31 -11.77 -7.20
CA LYS A 205 -7.63 -12.64 -8.36
C LYS A 205 -8.04 -11.82 -9.60
N GLY A 206 -7.33 -10.71 -9.85
CA GLY A 206 -7.58 -9.82 -10.99
C GLY A 206 -8.75 -8.85 -10.83
N LYS A 207 -9.52 -8.90 -9.74
CA LYS A 207 -10.71 -8.06 -9.52
C LYS A 207 -10.47 -7.03 -8.44
N LEU A 208 -11.07 -5.84 -8.60
CA LEU A 208 -11.08 -4.81 -7.59
C LEU A 208 -12.07 -5.21 -6.48
N ILE A 209 -11.57 -5.28 -5.26
CA ILE A 209 -12.36 -5.68 -4.08
C ILE A 209 -12.81 -4.45 -3.28
N ALA A 210 -11.93 -3.45 -3.15
CA ALA A 210 -12.24 -2.21 -2.47
C ALA A 210 -11.45 -1.05 -3.07
N ASP A 211 -12.02 0.14 -3.01
CA ASP A 211 -11.40 1.42 -3.35
C ASP A 211 -11.94 2.46 -2.39
N SER A 212 -11.20 2.75 -1.31
CA SER A 212 -11.70 3.65 -0.28
C SER A 212 -10.57 4.30 0.55
N PRO A 213 -10.84 5.45 1.19
CA PRO A 213 -9.98 5.97 2.24
C PRO A 213 -9.79 4.94 3.36
N LEU A 214 -8.58 4.85 3.91
CA LEU A 214 -8.25 3.91 5.00
C LEU A 214 -9.12 4.13 6.24
N GLY A 215 -9.44 5.39 6.55
CA GLY A 215 -10.35 5.73 7.65
C GLY A 215 -11.75 5.15 7.44
N GLN A 216 -12.28 5.22 6.21
CA GLN A 216 -13.60 4.68 5.87
C GLN A 216 -13.58 3.15 5.90
N LEU A 217 -12.52 2.51 5.39
CA LEU A 217 -12.38 1.05 5.44
C LEU A 217 -12.42 0.51 6.88
N ARG A 218 -11.85 1.26 7.83
CA ARG A 218 -11.93 0.94 9.27
C ARG A 218 -13.34 1.13 9.82
N LEU A 219 -14.06 2.16 9.37
CA LEU A 219 -15.43 2.44 9.83
C LEU A 219 -16.42 1.40 9.33
N ASP A 220 -16.34 1.07 8.02
CA ASP A 220 -17.26 0.13 7.37
C ASP A 220 -17.13 -1.32 7.89
N ASN A 221 -15.96 -1.65 8.45
CA ASN A 221 -15.64 -2.96 9.00
C ASN A 221 -15.47 -2.96 10.53
N ARG A 222 -16.03 -1.96 11.23
CA ARG A 222 -16.04 -1.99 12.70
C ARG A 222 -16.86 -3.17 13.17
N THR A 223 -16.19 -4.13 13.78
CA THR A 223 -16.86 -5.06 14.67
C THR A 223 -16.94 -4.36 16.04
N ASN A 224 -18.16 -4.09 16.51
CA ASN A 224 -18.36 -3.62 17.88
C ASN A 224 -18.07 -4.77 18.87
N ALA A 225 -16.86 -5.30 18.82
CA ALA A 225 -16.41 -6.37 19.69
C ALA A 225 -15.65 -5.79 20.89
N ILE A 226 -15.99 -6.29 22.07
CA ILE A 226 -15.35 -5.94 23.33
C ILE A 226 -14.62 -7.17 23.82
N ARG A 227 -13.30 -7.05 24.01
CA ARG A 227 -12.51 -8.07 24.70
C ARG A 227 -12.33 -7.67 26.16
N VAL A 228 -12.73 -8.57 27.06
CA VAL A 228 -12.64 -8.39 28.50
C VAL A 228 -11.99 -9.58 29.14
N ALA A 229 -11.04 -9.34 30.04
CA ALA A 229 -10.44 -10.36 30.89
C ALA A 229 -10.82 -10.10 32.37
N PHE A 230 -11.17 -11.15 33.08
CA PHE A 230 -11.48 -11.10 34.49
C PHE A 230 -10.44 -11.90 35.31
N LYS A 231 -10.29 -11.54 36.58
CA LYS A 231 -9.47 -12.33 37.52
C LYS A 231 -10.19 -13.60 37.95
N GLU A 232 -11.50 -13.54 38.01
CA GLU A 232 -12.39 -14.60 38.38
C GLU A 232 -12.78 -15.46 37.18
N GLU A 233 -13.24 -16.68 37.43
CA GLU A 233 -13.82 -17.55 36.42
C GLU A 233 -15.32 -17.27 36.32
N LEU A 234 -15.81 -16.91 35.14
CA LEU A 234 -17.18 -16.51 34.89
C LEU A 234 -17.89 -17.51 33.98
N GLU A 235 -19.20 -17.54 34.06
CA GLU A 235 -20.06 -18.24 33.10
C GLU A 235 -20.50 -17.31 31.99
N ALA A 236 -20.54 -17.81 30.76
CA ALA A 236 -20.97 -17.06 29.60
C ALA A 236 -22.37 -16.44 29.73
N SER A 237 -23.28 -17.12 30.45
CA SER A 237 -24.65 -16.68 30.68
C SER A 237 -24.74 -15.29 31.29
N ARG A 238 -23.85 -15.00 32.25
CA ARG A 238 -23.81 -13.69 32.92
C ARG A 238 -23.48 -12.54 32.00
N LEU A 239 -22.64 -12.78 30.99
CA LEU A 239 -22.22 -11.79 30.00
C LEU A 239 -23.24 -11.67 28.86
N GLN A 240 -24.03 -12.73 28.60
CA GLN A 240 -25.09 -12.72 27.59
C GLN A 240 -26.33 -11.92 28.05
N GLU A 241 -26.51 -11.72 29.35
CA GLU A 241 -27.61 -10.94 29.92
C GLU A 241 -27.47 -9.44 29.72
N LEU A 242 -26.29 -8.96 29.29
CA LEU A 242 -26.04 -7.55 29.04
C LEU A 242 -26.82 -7.06 27.81
N LYS A 243 -27.52 -5.93 27.98
CA LYS A 243 -28.31 -5.36 26.90
C LYS A 243 -27.40 -4.90 25.74
N GLY A 244 -27.75 -5.36 24.54
CA GLY A 244 -27.00 -5.01 23.33
C GLY A 244 -25.87 -5.99 22.99
N VAL A 245 -25.61 -7.01 23.80
CA VAL A 245 -24.70 -8.11 23.47
C VAL A 245 -25.44 -9.11 22.57
N THR A 246 -24.85 -9.37 21.38
CA THR A 246 -25.42 -10.31 20.40
C THR A 246 -24.78 -11.69 20.48
N SER A 247 -23.53 -11.79 20.89
CA SER A 247 -22.84 -13.06 21.11
C SER A 247 -21.71 -12.91 22.12
N VAL A 248 -21.43 -14.02 22.86
CA VAL A 248 -20.33 -14.10 23.82
C VAL A 248 -19.52 -15.34 23.50
N ARG A 249 -18.20 -15.17 23.33
CA ARG A 249 -17.26 -16.25 23.07
C ARG A 249 -16.13 -16.25 24.11
N LYS A 250 -15.88 -17.40 24.71
CA LYS A 250 -14.73 -17.59 25.61
C LYS A 250 -13.47 -17.76 24.73
N LEU A 251 -12.45 -16.95 24.99
CA LEU A 251 -11.14 -17.03 24.38
C LEU A 251 -10.22 -17.95 25.24
N ALA A 252 -8.92 -17.67 25.25
CA ALA A 252 -7.96 -18.40 26.07
C ALA A 252 -8.05 -17.97 27.54
N GLY A 253 -8.03 -18.93 28.47
CA GLY A 253 -8.02 -18.64 29.90
C GLY A 253 -9.30 -17.99 30.42
N ARG A 254 -9.21 -16.75 30.91
CA ARG A 254 -10.32 -15.98 31.52
C ARG A 254 -10.70 -14.76 30.67
N GLU A 255 -10.43 -14.82 29.38
CA GLU A 255 -10.76 -13.77 28.42
C GLU A 255 -12.05 -14.10 27.68
N TRP A 256 -12.82 -13.06 27.42
CA TRP A 256 -14.11 -13.13 26.75
C TRP A 256 -14.16 -12.09 25.62
N GLU A 257 -14.78 -12.47 24.53
CA GLU A 257 -15.12 -11.60 23.40
C GLU A 257 -16.65 -11.45 23.37
N LEU A 258 -17.10 -10.21 23.41
CA LEU A 258 -18.52 -9.87 23.32
C LEU A 258 -18.77 -9.09 22.05
N GLN A 259 -19.70 -9.53 21.23
CA GLN A 259 -20.21 -8.76 20.10
C GLN A 259 -21.35 -7.86 20.59
N ALA A 260 -21.29 -6.57 20.28
CA ALA A 260 -22.23 -5.58 20.79
C ALA A 260 -22.86 -4.74 19.66
N GLY A 261 -24.09 -4.29 19.84
CA GLY A 261 -24.72 -3.32 18.94
C GLY A 261 -24.11 -1.92 19.09
N GLU A 262 -24.05 -1.41 20.34
CA GLU A 262 -23.34 -0.18 20.71
C GLU A 262 -22.32 -0.47 21.80
N GLU A 263 -21.05 -0.28 21.46
CA GLU A 263 -19.91 -0.64 22.32
C GLU A 263 -19.86 0.16 23.63
N SER A 264 -20.19 1.46 23.57
CA SER A 264 -20.11 2.36 24.73
C SER A 264 -21.05 1.95 25.84
N ASP A 265 -22.26 1.49 25.52
CA ASP A 265 -23.28 1.10 26.49
C ASP A 265 -22.98 -0.27 27.13
N VAL A 266 -22.46 -1.20 26.34
CA VAL A 266 -22.06 -2.52 26.85
C VAL A 266 -20.85 -2.41 27.78
N LYS A 267 -19.89 -1.53 27.50
CA LYS A 267 -18.76 -1.28 28.41
C LYS A 267 -19.21 -0.74 29.79
N LYS A 268 -20.15 0.21 29.79
CA LYS A 268 -20.70 0.73 31.06
C LYS A 268 -21.40 -0.37 31.85
N GLN A 269 -22.26 -1.15 31.20
CA GLN A 269 -22.96 -2.27 31.83
C GLN A 269 -21.97 -3.33 32.35
N LEU A 270 -20.88 -3.62 31.61
CA LEU A 270 -19.82 -4.52 32.09
C LEU A 270 -19.15 -4.03 33.36
N LEU A 271 -18.84 -2.74 33.45
CA LEU A 271 -18.24 -2.12 34.63
C LEU A 271 -19.21 -2.17 35.81
N GLU A 272 -20.48 -1.83 35.60
CA GLU A 272 -21.51 -1.90 36.63
C GLU A 272 -21.71 -3.32 37.14
N LEU A 273 -21.79 -4.31 36.22
CA LEU A 273 -21.93 -5.71 36.57
C LEU A 273 -20.73 -6.24 37.36
N ALA A 274 -19.51 -5.83 36.97
CA ALA A 274 -18.29 -6.19 37.68
C ALA A 274 -18.27 -5.62 39.11
N LEU A 275 -18.71 -4.37 39.31
CA LEU A 275 -18.79 -3.72 40.60
C LEU A 275 -19.85 -4.43 41.50
N GLN A 276 -21.02 -4.74 40.95
CA GLN A 276 -22.11 -5.41 41.71
C GLN A 276 -21.75 -6.82 42.20
N ASN A 277 -20.92 -7.52 41.42
CA ASN A 277 -20.53 -8.91 41.72
C ASN A 277 -19.11 -9.04 42.31
N ASN A 278 -18.43 -7.95 42.62
CA ASN A 278 -17.03 -7.92 43.09
C ASN A 278 -16.06 -8.64 42.13
N TRP A 279 -16.28 -8.52 40.82
CA TRP A 279 -15.36 -9.07 39.83
C TRP A 279 -14.26 -8.07 39.52
N ASN A 280 -13.04 -8.57 39.35
CA ASN A 280 -11.88 -7.75 39.00
C ASN A 280 -11.65 -7.84 37.49
N ILE A 281 -11.89 -6.74 36.78
CA ILE A 281 -11.53 -6.60 35.37
C ILE A 281 -10.02 -6.39 35.29
N VAL A 282 -9.32 -7.29 34.57
CA VAL A 282 -7.89 -7.23 34.34
C VAL A 282 -7.58 -6.39 33.10
N SER A 283 -8.39 -6.55 32.05
CA SER A 283 -8.32 -5.77 30.84
C SER A 283 -9.71 -5.59 30.22
N LEU A 284 -9.96 -4.41 29.64
CA LEU A 284 -11.19 -4.09 28.90
C LEU A 284 -10.80 -3.27 27.67
N GLN A 285 -10.90 -3.86 26.50
CA GLN A 285 -10.47 -3.24 25.25
C GLN A 285 -11.58 -3.33 24.21
N SER A 286 -11.71 -2.28 23.38
CA SER A 286 -12.46 -2.38 22.13
C SER A 286 -11.65 -3.19 21.14
N GLU A 287 -12.20 -4.21 20.59
CA GLU A 287 -11.59 -4.94 19.51
C GLU A 287 -12.07 -4.35 18.18
N ASN A 288 -11.41 -3.29 17.74
CA ASN A 288 -11.55 -2.88 16.36
C ASN A 288 -10.81 -3.91 15.52
N GLN A 289 -11.46 -4.46 14.50
CA GLN A 289 -10.74 -5.29 13.52
C GLN A 289 -9.52 -4.51 13.03
N SER A 290 -8.36 -5.14 13.12
CA SER A 290 -7.17 -4.60 12.49
C SER A 290 -7.41 -4.53 10.98
N LEU A 291 -6.84 -3.53 10.31
CA LEU A 291 -6.92 -3.49 8.83
C LEU A 291 -6.38 -4.78 8.20
N GLU A 292 -5.48 -5.51 8.88
CA GLU A 292 -4.98 -6.82 8.45
C GLU A 292 -6.08 -7.90 8.46
N GLU A 293 -6.96 -7.89 9.46
CA GLU A 293 -8.11 -8.80 9.52
C GLU A 293 -9.14 -8.45 8.45
N ILE A 294 -9.40 -7.16 8.25
CA ILE A 294 -10.26 -6.66 7.17
C ILE A 294 -9.71 -7.10 5.81
N PHE A 295 -8.43 -6.87 5.58
CA PHE A 295 -7.75 -7.28 4.34
C PHE A 295 -7.81 -8.79 4.13
N ARG A 296 -7.55 -9.58 5.17
CA ARG A 296 -7.66 -11.05 5.11
C ARG A 296 -9.08 -11.48 4.74
N HIS A 297 -10.11 -10.89 5.38
CA HIS A 297 -11.51 -11.17 5.05
C HIS A 297 -11.87 -10.83 3.60
N LEU A 298 -11.36 -9.72 3.08
CA LEU A 298 -11.63 -9.27 1.73
C LEU A 298 -10.87 -10.09 0.66
N THR A 299 -9.79 -10.80 1.04
CA THR A 299 -8.92 -11.49 0.08
C THR A 299 -8.97 -13.03 0.18
N THR A 300 -9.72 -13.58 1.13
CA THR A 300 -9.98 -15.03 1.23
C THR A 300 -11.16 -15.43 0.36
#